data_9d9d943d5d61025547d73308c229d1c5
#
_entry.id   9d9d943d5d61025547d73308c229d1c5
#
_cell.length_a   1.000
_cell.length_b   1.000
_cell.length_c   1.000
_cell.angle_alpha   90.00
_cell.angle_beta   90.00
_cell.angle_gamma   90.00
#
_symmetry.space_group_name_H-M   'P 1'
#
loop_
_entity.id
_entity.type
_entity.pdbx_description
1 polymer ?
#
loop_
_entity_poly.entity_id
_entity_poly.type
_entity_poly.pdbx_seq_one_letter_code
_entity_poly.pdbx_strand_id
1 'polypeptide(L)'
;MSADQLFLGIDSGTQGTKAIVFSTTQKKVISEGYASHDLIENDEGKKEQEPSWWIEASTKAITKALEEVGSSKDVKAIGVSGQQHGMTPLDAEGHIIRPAKLWCDTETVPQCEEITQKVGGPEKVVDIIGNSIAAGFTASKILWMKQ
;
A
#
# COMPACT_ATOMS: atom_id res chain seq x y z
N MET A 1 -37.22 6.45 12.08
CA MET A 1 -35.92 6.92 11.56
C MET A 1 -35.02 5.69 11.44
N SER A 2 -34.38 5.44 10.29
CA SER A 2 -33.44 4.33 10.17
C SER A 2 -32.25 4.60 11.12
N ALA A 3 -31.76 3.54 11.78
CA ALA A 3 -30.55 3.63 12.58
C ALA A 3 -29.40 4.16 11.71
N ASP A 4 -28.51 4.96 12.30
CA ASP A 4 -27.31 5.43 11.59
C ASP A 4 -26.45 4.25 11.19
N GLN A 5 -26.01 4.23 9.94
CA GLN A 5 -25.08 3.23 9.43
C GLN A 5 -23.70 3.87 9.28
N LEU A 6 -22.71 3.25 9.91
CA LEU A 6 -21.35 3.70 9.88
C LEU A 6 -20.53 2.87 8.87
N PHE A 7 -19.64 3.54 8.18
CA PHE A 7 -18.67 2.92 7.27
C PHE A 7 -17.27 3.33 7.67
N LEU A 8 -16.36 2.35 7.71
CA LEU A 8 -14.94 2.56 8.01
C LEU A 8 -14.15 2.62 6.70
N GLY A 9 -13.49 3.74 6.45
CA GLY A 9 -12.53 3.89 5.35
C GLY A 9 -11.11 3.81 5.90
N ILE A 10 -10.23 3.07 5.24
CA ILE A 10 -8.81 2.92 5.60
C ILE A 10 -7.97 3.27 4.38
N ASP A 11 -6.98 4.13 4.55
CA ASP A 11 -5.99 4.43 3.53
C ASP A 11 -4.58 4.20 4.09
N SER A 12 -3.90 3.16 3.59
CA SER A 12 -2.54 2.80 4.00
C SER A 12 -1.54 3.33 2.97
N GLY A 13 -1.13 4.58 3.14
CA GLY A 13 -0.16 5.26 2.28
C GLY A 13 1.29 4.99 2.67
N THR A 14 2.23 5.69 2.03
CA THR A 14 3.67 5.53 2.27
C THR A 14 4.11 6.11 3.62
N GLN A 15 3.48 7.18 4.08
CA GLN A 15 3.88 7.87 5.31
C GLN A 15 3.12 7.41 6.56
N GLY A 16 1.99 6.73 6.37
CA GLY A 16 1.15 6.27 7.47
C GLY A 16 -0.19 5.76 6.99
N THR A 17 -0.97 5.27 7.93
CA THR A 17 -2.34 4.82 7.70
C THR A 17 -3.33 5.79 8.33
N LYS A 18 -4.32 6.21 7.55
CA LYS A 18 -5.48 6.98 8.01
C LYS A 18 -6.71 6.08 8.03
N ALA A 19 -7.49 6.18 9.09
CA ALA A 19 -8.82 5.59 9.19
C ALA A 19 -9.86 6.69 9.42
N ILE A 20 -11.02 6.56 8.78
CA ILE A 20 -12.14 7.48 8.94
C ILE A 20 -13.42 6.71 9.22
N VAL A 21 -14.33 7.29 10.01
CA VAL A 21 -15.70 6.78 10.17
C VAL A 21 -16.67 7.75 9.53
N PHE A 22 -17.44 7.26 8.56
CA PHE A 22 -18.47 8.02 7.84
C PHE A 22 -19.85 7.64 8.35
N SER A 23 -20.69 8.64 8.67
CA SER A 23 -22.08 8.48 9.06
C SER A 23 -23.02 8.76 7.89
N THR A 24 -23.91 7.81 7.60
CA THR A 24 -24.92 7.99 6.53
C THR A 24 -26.01 8.97 6.91
N THR A 25 -26.36 9.06 8.18
CA THR A 25 -27.37 9.99 8.67
C THR A 25 -26.86 11.42 8.68
N GLN A 26 -25.62 11.64 9.15
CA GLN A 26 -24.99 12.96 9.15
C GLN A 26 -24.35 13.35 7.81
N LYS A 27 -24.18 12.37 6.88
CA LYS A 27 -23.55 12.53 5.55
C LYS A 27 -22.17 13.16 5.63
N LYS A 28 -21.37 12.80 6.63
CA LYS A 28 -20.02 13.32 6.84
C LYS A 28 -19.13 12.31 7.55
N VAL A 29 -17.82 12.55 7.49
CA VAL A 29 -16.86 11.91 8.39
C VAL A 29 -17.09 12.44 9.80
N ILE A 30 -17.29 11.56 10.76
CA ILE A 30 -17.58 11.88 12.16
C ILE A 30 -16.42 11.61 13.09
N SER A 31 -15.43 10.82 12.66
CA SER A 31 -14.23 10.53 13.43
C SER A 31 -13.09 10.14 12.49
N GLU A 32 -11.86 10.35 12.92
CA GLU A 32 -10.65 9.94 12.20
C GLU A 32 -9.52 9.54 13.13
N GLY A 33 -8.68 8.63 12.64
CA GLY A 33 -7.44 8.23 13.30
C GLY A 33 -6.29 8.20 12.30
N TYR A 34 -5.08 8.41 12.78
CA TYR A 34 -3.84 8.35 11.98
C TYR A 34 -2.71 7.73 12.79
N ALA A 35 -1.89 6.93 12.12
CA ALA A 35 -0.61 6.45 12.65
C ALA A 35 0.43 6.43 11.51
N SER A 36 1.64 6.92 11.81
CA SER A 36 2.75 6.94 10.84
C SER A 36 3.40 5.57 10.68
N HIS A 37 4.06 5.39 9.55
CA HIS A 37 5.05 4.33 9.35
C HIS A 37 6.45 4.93 9.25
N ASP A 38 7.45 4.09 9.50
CA ASP A 38 8.84 4.38 9.18
C ASP A 38 9.17 4.03 7.72
N LEU A 39 10.35 4.42 7.26
CA LEU A 39 10.87 4.16 5.93
C LEU A 39 12.31 3.66 6.05
N ILE A 40 12.62 2.54 5.39
CA ILE A 40 13.98 2.04 5.21
C ILE A 40 14.50 2.60 3.89
N GLU A 41 15.49 3.47 3.95
CA GLU A 41 16.01 4.15 2.76
C GLU A 41 17.54 4.28 2.77
N ASN A 42 18.12 4.51 1.60
CA ASN A 42 19.52 4.86 1.41
C ASN A 42 19.69 5.83 0.22
N ASP A 43 20.92 6.31 0.02
CA ASP A 43 21.26 7.24 -1.07
C ASP A 43 21.27 6.58 -2.47
N GLU A 44 21.19 5.24 -2.54
CA GLU A 44 21.19 4.47 -3.78
C GLU A 44 19.77 4.24 -4.35
N GLY A 45 18.75 4.80 -3.69
CA GLY A 45 17.36 4.76 -4.17
C GLY A 45 16.48 3.70 -3.52
N LYS A 46 16.99 2.98 -2.49
CA LYS A 46 16.19 2.06 -1.69
C LYS A 46 15.05 2.80 -1.00
N LYS A 47 13.83 2.25 -1.14
CA LYS A 47 12.65 2.68 -0.40
C LYS A 47 11.83 1.44 -0.04
N GLU A 48 11.93 1.03 1.22
CA GLU A 48 11.32 -0.22 1.72
C GLU A 48 10.58 0.02 3.04
N GLN A 49 9.64 -0.87 3.35
CA GLN A 49 8.93 -0.87 4.63
C GLN A 49 8.70 -2.30 5.13
N GLU A 50 8.70 -2.47 6.45
CA GLU A 50 8.24 -3.71 7.06
C GLU A 50 6.71 -3.81 6.94
N PRO A 51 6.16 -4.87 6.34
CA PRO A 51 4.70 -5.03 6.22
C PRO A 51 3.98 -5.05 7.58
N SER A 52 4.66 -5.45 8.65
CA SER A 52 4.13 -5.38 10.03
C SER A 52 3.77 -3.96 10.46
N TRP A 53 4.51 -2.95 9.98
CA TRP A 53 4.23 -1.55 10.29
C TRP A 53 2.87 -1.10 9.74
N TRP A 54 2.47 -1.61 8.57
CA TRP A 54 1.16 -1.30 7.98
C TRP A 54 0.02 -1.86 8.83
N ILE A 55 0.19 -3.09 9.36
CA ILE A 55 -0.79 -3.73 10.23
C ILE A 55 -0.89 -2.99 11.57
N GLU A 56 0.25 -2.64 12.16
CA GLU A 56 0.30 -1.88 13.41
C GLU A 56 -0.32 -0.49 13.27
N ALA A 57 0.06 0.25 12.22
CA ALA A 57 -0.48 1.58 11.96
C ALA A 57 -1.98 1.54 11.65
N SER A 58 -2.43 0.53 10.86
CA SER A 58 -3.85 0.33 10.59
C SER A 58 -4.62 0.06 11.87
N THR A 59 -4.11 -0.81 12.74
CA THR A 59 -4.72 -1.11 14.04
C THR A 59 -4.83 0.15 14.90
N LYS A 60 -3.74 0.93 15.02
CA LYS A 60 -3.72 2.18 15.80
C LYS A 60 -4.69 3.22 15.23
N ALA A 61 -4.70 3.41 13.91
CA ALA A 61 -5.58 4.38 13.25
C ALA A 61 -7.06 4.00 13.39
N ILE A 62 -7.40 2.72 13.21
CA ILE A 62 -8.77 2.21 13.37
C ILE A 62 -9.23 2.36 14.82
N THR A 63 -8.40 1.94 15.79
CA THR A 63 -8.72 2.07 17.22
C THR A 63 -9.05 3.51 17.57
N LYS A 64 -8.18 4.46 17.18
CA LYS A 64 -8.40 5.88 17.44
C LYS A 64 -9.69 6.40 16.78
N ALA A 65 -9.96 6.03 15.53
CA ALA A 65 -11.17 6.45 14.84
C ALA A 65 -12.44 5.90 15.51
N LEU A 66 -12.38 4.69 16.08
CA LEU A 66 -13.53 4.05 16.73
C LEU A 66 -13.75 4.51 18.18
N GLU A 67 -12.70 4.94 18.90
CA GLU A 67 -12.81 5.45 20.27
C GLU A 67 -13.78 6.65 20.35
N GLU A 68 -13.73 7.56 19.37
CA GLU A 68 -14.63 8.72 19.33
C GLU A 68 -16.08 8.37 19.00
N VAL A 69 -16.31 7.23 18.37
CA VAL A 69 -17.66 6.77 17.98
C VAL A 69 -18.32 5.95 19.10
N GLY A 70 -17.53 5.42 20.02
CA GLY A 70 -17.98 4.66 21.18
C GLY A 70 -18.44 3.22 20.91
N SER A 71 -18.69 2.82 19.65
CA SER A 71 -19.09 1.44 19.29
C SER A 71 -18.74 1.08 17.87
N SER A 72 -18.00 -0.02 17.70
CA SER A 72 -17.76 -0.63 16.39
C SER A 72 -18.93 -1.44 15.84
N LYS A 73 -19.94 -1.73 16.67
CA LYS A 73 -21.10 -2.59 16.31
C LYS A 73 -21.97 -1.98 15.21
N ASP A 74 -21.93 -0.66 15.05
CA ASP A 74 -22.71 0.04 14.04
C ASP A 74 -21.98 0.17 12.69
N VAL A 75 -20.69 -0.23 12.63
CA VAL A 75 -19.93 -0.30 11.38
C VAL A 75 -20.46 -1.45 10.52
N LYS A 76 -20.95 -1.11 9.33
CA LYS A 76 -21.60 -2.06 8.40
C LYS A 76 -20.69 -2.58 7.33
N ALA A 77 -19.67 -1.80 6.94
CA ALA A 77 -18.68 -2.22 5.97
C ALA A 77 -17.36 -1.47 6.14
N ILE A 78 -16.29 -2.04 5.58
CA ILE A 78 -14.95 -1.49 5.54
C ILE A 78 -14.53 -1.34 4.07
N GLY A 79 -14.03 -0.16 3.71
CA GLY A 79 -13.36 0.10 2.44
C GLY A 79 -11.87 0.35 2.69
N VAL A 80 -11.02 -0.25 1.85
CA VAL A 80 -9.57 -0.11 1.98
C VAL A 80 -8.98 0.48 0.71
N SER A 81 -8.12 1.46 0.88
CA SER A 81 -7.23 2.05 -0.13
C SER A 81 -5.79 1.97 0.37
N GLY A 82 -4.83 2.15 -0.51
CA GLY A 82 -3.42 2.17 -0.11
C GLY A 82 -2.47 2.36 -1.27
N GLN A 83 -1.17 2.40 -0.94
CA GLN A 83 -0.10 2.50 -1.93
C GLN A 83 -0.08 1.28 -2.85
N GLN A 84 0.27 1.50 -4.13
CA GLN A 84 0.27 0.48 -5.19
C GLN A 84 1.68 0.09 -5.60
N HIS A 85 1.81 -0.95 -6.43
CA HIS A 85 3.04 -1.39 -7.08
C HIS A 85 4.17 -1.83 -6.14
N GLY A 86 3.95 -1.85 -4.85
CA GLY A 86 4.89 -2.44 -3.91
C GLY A 86 5.02 -3.95 -4.12
N MET A 87 6.18 -4.51 -3.76
CA MET A 87 6.41 -5.94 -3.77
C MET A 87 6.66 -6.42 -2.35
N THR A 88 5.74 -7.23 -1.82
CA THR A 88 5.89 -7.94 -0.54
C THR A 88 6.10 -9.43 -0.82
N PRO A 89 7.34 -9.94 -0.76
CA PRO A 89 7.59 -11.36 -1.01
C PRO A 89 7.25 -12.20 0.22
N LEU A 90 6.55 -13.30 -0.02
CA LEU A 90 6.17 -14.28 0.99
C LEU A 90 6.73 -15.66 0.61
N ASP A 91 7.03 -16.48 1.63
CA ASP A 91 7.32 -17.90 1.44
C ASP A 91 6.02 -18.71 1.19
N ALA A 92 6.18 -20.02 1.04
CA ALA A 92 5.05 -20.93 0.78
C ALA A 92 4.06 -21.02 1.96
N GLU A 93 4.51 -20.72 3.15
CA GLU A 93 3.75 -20.69 4.40
C GLU A 93 3.10 -19.32 4.67
N GLY A 94 3.41 -18.31 3.84
CA GLY A 94 2.90 -16.94 3.95
C GLY A 94 3.71 -16.02 4.87
N HIS A 95 4.92 -16.42 5.28
CA HIS A 95 5.79 -15.55 6.06
C HIS A 95 6.52 -14.55 5.16
N ILE A 96 6.74 -13.37 5.70
CA ILE A 96 7.46 -12.29 5.01
C ILE A 96 8.94 -12.67 4.89
N ILE A 97 9.46 -12.72 3.65
CA ILE A 97 10.86 -13.06 3.36
C ILE A 97 11.77 -11.87 3.64
N ARG A 98 11.31 -10.65 3.37
CA ARG A 98 12.07 -9.40 3.50
C ARG A 98 11.13 -8.19 3.51
N PRO A 99 11.62 -6.97 3.85
CA PRO A 99 10.87 -5.74 3.72
C PRO A 99 10.31 -5.56 2.30
N ALA A 100 9.13 -4.97 2.21
CA ALA A 100 8.47 -4.67 0.96
C ALA A 100 9.17 -3.52 0.21
N LYS A 101 9.53 -3.72 -1.06
CA LYS A 101 10.00 -2.64 -1.94
C LYS A 101 8.82 -1.80 -2.41
N LEU A 102 8.88 -0.50 -2.16
CA LEU A 102 7.79 0.43 -2.42
C LEU A 102 7.74 0.90 -3.89
N TRP A 103 6.67 1.57 -4.24
CA TRP A 103 6.47 2.18 -5.56
C TRP A 103 7.49 3.28 -5.89
N CYS A 104 8.03 3.95 -4.86
CA CYS A 104 9.04 5.01 -4.97
C CYS A 104 10.48 4.50 -4.89
N ASP A 105 10.69 3.16 -4.79
CA ASP A 105 12.01 2.54 -4.87
C ASP A 105 12.57 2.59 -6.29
N THR A 106 13.81 3.02 -6.45
CA THR A 106 14.49 3.18 -7.74
C THR A 106 15.70 2.27 -7.93
N GLU A 107 16.02 1.40 -6.97
CA GLU A 107 17.15 0.46 -7.08
C GLU A 107 17.03 -0.48 -8.30
N THR A 108 15.82 -0.70 -8.80
CA THR A 108 15.54 -1.68 -9.86
C THR A 108 15.60 -1.13 -11.30
N VAL A 109 16.19 0.07 -11.49
CA VAL A 109 16.39 0.65 -12.84
C VAL A 109 17.16 -0.30 -13.78
N PRO A 110 18.27 -0.97 -13.38
CA PRO A 110 18.95 -1.93 -14.25
C PRO A 110 18.04 -3.08 -14.72
N GLN A 111 17.15 -3.57 -13.85
CA GLN A 111 16.19 -4.63 -14.21
C GLN A 111 15.10 -4.13 -15.16
N CYS A 112 14.73 -2.85 -15.09
CA CYS A 112 13.80 -2.26 -16.06
C CYS A 112 14.43 -2.26 -17.46
N GLU A 113 15.70 -1.88 -17.59
CA GLU A 113 16.44 -1.89 -18.84
C GLU A 113 16.58 -3.32 -19.38
N GLU A 114 16.95 -4.27 -18.51
CA GLU A 114 17.07 -5.68 -18.87
C GLU A 114 15.76 -6.25 -19.42
N ILE A 115 14.64 -6.05 -18.73
CA ILE A 115 13.31 -6.50 -19.18
C ILE A 115 12.96 -5.87 -20.52
N THR A 116 13.17 -4.55 -20.65
CA THR A 116 12.85 -3.80 -21.86
C THR A 116 13.63 -4.35 -23.06
N GLN A 117 14.92 -4.62 -22.91
CA GLN A 117 15.76 -5.20 -23.98
C GLN A 117 15.32 -6.62 -24.33
N LYS A 118 15.03 -7.46 -23.35
CA LYS A 118 14.57 -8.84 -23.58
C LYS A 118 13.24 -8.93 -24.31
N VAL A 119 12.36 -7.96 -24.12
CA VAL A 119 11.06 -7.85 -24.83
C VAL A 119 11.23 -7.38 -26.27
N GLY A 120 12.36 -6.72 -26.59
CA GLY A 120 12.64 -6.21 -27.94
C GLY A 120 12.63 -4.68 -28.06
N GLY A 121 12.82 -3.98 -26.94
CA GLY A 121 12.93 -2.53 -26.87
C GLY A 121 11.66 -1.82 -26.40
N PRO A 122 11.76 -0.49 -26.15
CA PRO A 122 10.69 0.27 -25.50
C PRO A 122 9.39 0.32 -26.32
N GLU A 123 9.48 0.44 -27.65
CA GLU A 123 8.29 0.44 -28.52
C GLU A 123 7.53 -0.88 -28.42
N LYS A 124 8.26 -1.99 -28.42
CA LYS A 124 7.66 -3.33 -28.32
C LYS A 124 7.01 -3.56 -26.97
N VAL A 125 7.61 -3.05 -25.90
CA VAL A 125 7.01 -3.09 -24.55
C VAL A 125 5.67 -2.34 -24.54
N VAL A 126 5.64 -1.12 -25.06
CA VAL A 126 4.40 -0.32 -25.13
C VAL A 126 3.34 -0.99 -26.00
N ASP A 127 3.72 -1.59 -27.12
CA ASP A 127 2.79 -2.33 -28.00
C ASP A 127 2.13 -3.51 -27.28
N ILE A 128 2.88 -4.20 -26.40
CA ILE A 128 2.40 -5.42 -25.72
C ILE A 128 1.55 -5.09 -24.48
N ILE A 129 2.04 -4.15 -23.64
CA ILE A 129 1.43 -3.90 -22.32
C ILE A 129 0.82 -2.52 -22.15
N GLY A 130 0.92 -1.65 -23.15
CA GLY A 130 0.36 -0.30 -23.13
C GLY A 130 1.11 0.69 -22.24
N ASN A 131 2.28 0.32 -21.70
CA ASN A 131 3.07 1.15 -20.78
C ASN A 131 4.56 0.78 -20.85
N SER A 132 5.42 1.65 -20.31
CA SER A 132 6.86 1.35 -20.13
C SER A 132 7.11 0.50 -18.89
N ILE A 133 8.27 -0.16 -18.84
CA ILE A 133 8.76 -0.80 -17.61
C ILE A 133 9.47 0.27 -16.77
N ALA A 134 8.97 0.54 -15.57
CA ALA A 134 9.53 1.52 -14.66
C ALA A 134 9.84 0.91 -13.29
N ALA A 135 10.86 1.45 -12.60
CA ALA A 135 11.32 0.94 -11.30
C ALA A 135 10.22 0.98 -10.22
N GLY A 136 9.28 1.94 -10.33
CA GLY A 136 8.11 2.00 -9.46
C GLY A 136 7.18 0.79 -9.57
N PHE A 137 7.18 0.07 -10.69
CA PHE A 137 6.30 -1.08 -10.92
C PHE A 137 6.88 -2.39 -10.38
N THR A 138 6.03 -3.40 -10.20
CA THR A 138 6.40 -4.65 -9.53
C THR A 138 7.32 -5.54 -10.35
N ALA A 139 7.22 -5.54 -11.69
CA ALA A 139 7.93 -6.48 -12.55
C ALA A 139 9.46 -6.43 -12.38
N SER A 140 10.03 -5.22 -12.33
CA SER A 140 11.49 -5.04 -12.14
C SER A 140 11.96 -5.49 -10.75
N LYS A 141 11.11 -5.34 -9.72
CA LYS A 141 11.39 -5.79 -8.35
C LYS A 141 11.45 -7.32 -8.25
N ILE A 142 10.58 -8.02 -8.99
CA ILE A 142 10.60 -9.48 -9.07
C ILE A 142 11.91 -9.97 -9.70
N LEU A 143 12.34 -9.35 -10.80
CA LEU A 143 13.61 -9.71 -11.44
C LEU A 143 14.80 -9.42 -10.53
N TRP A 144 14.80 -8.24 -9.88
CA TRP A 144 15.83 -7.86 -8.92
C TRP A 144 15.96 -8.86 -7.76
N MET A 145 14.85 -9.35 -7.23
CA MET A 145 14.86 -10.33 -6.14
C MET A 145 15.37 -11.71 -6.58
N LYS A 146 15.21 -12.04 -7.87
CA LYS A 146 15.67 -13.33 -8.44
C LYS A 146 17.19 -13.36 -8.65
N GLN A 147 17.84 -12.24 -8.83
CA GLN A 147 19.28 -12.07 -9.07
C GLN A 147 20.08 -12.05 -7.77
#